data_07ae2e3838595a0ad01f2d9558abc31a
#
_entry.id   07ae2e3838595a0ad01f2d9558abc31a
#
_cell.length_a   1.000
_cell.length_b   1.000
_cell.length_c   1.000
_cell.angle_alpha   90.00
_cell.angle_beta   90.00
_cell.angle_gamma   90.00
#
_symmetry.space_group_name_H-M   'P 1'
#
loop_
_entity.id
_entity.type
_entity.pdbx_description
1 polymer ?
#
loop_
_entity_poly.entity_id
_entity_poly.type
_entity_poly.pdbx_seq_one_letter_code
_entity_poly.pdbx_strand_id
1 'polypeptide(L)'
;MNYKYIPPSSIKKIYKINKISFLTRLELISQILRLNILYSIQLAGSGHLGSSLSALDIFLCCSEYLKNKKGNFFSSKGHDVPALYNVMAIYKKLDFKKIHMLRKLNGIPGHPDIRTKNILFNTGSLGMGISKINGLSFANMFSKEKEKNIVILGDGELQEGQNWEAFMFLQNNKNISPLIIVDSNKIQSDTWVNKVKNYLKLKNKIKSFNLNFKEINGHNKSQIFRSIESHFKKNNGATIILANTIKGKGFSFTE
;
A
#
# COMPACT_ATOMS: atom_id res chain seq x y z
N MET A 1 -22.13 -11.47 -15.29
CA MET A 1 -21.43 -12.48 -14.46
C MET A 1 -21.59 -12.11 -12.99
N ASN A 2 -22.12 -13.02 -12.15
CA ASN A 2 -22.20 -12.78 -10.72
C ASN A 2 -20.95 -13.36 -10.05
N TYR A 3 -19.96 -12.53 -9.74
CA TYR A 3 -18.81 -12.94 -8.95
C TYR A 3 -19.23 -13.23 -7.52
N LYS A 4 -18.61 -14.23 -6.90
CA LYS A 4 -18.84 -14.56 -5.48
C LYS A 4 -17.65 -14.10 -4.67
N TYR A 5 -17.91 -13.45 -3.53
CA TYR A 5 -16.88 -13.11 -2.56
C TYR A 5 -16.31 -14.36 -1.89
N ILE A 6 -14.99 -14.49 -1.85
CA ILE A 6 -14.31 -15.59 -1.19
C ILE A 6 -14.01 -15.18 0.26
N PRO A 7 -14.66 -15.78 1.27
CA PRO A 7 -14.55 -15.31 2.65
C PRO A 7 -13.17 -15.59 3.26
N PRO A 8 -12.75 -14.81 4.27
CA PRO A 8 -11.47 -15.01 4.95
C PRO A 8 -11.27 -16.40 5.54
N SER A 9 -12.34 -17.12 5.90
CA SER A 9 -12.30 -18.51 6.36
C SER A 9 -11.73 -19.46 5.31
N SER A 10 -12.08 -19.26 4.04
CA SER A 10 -11.55 -20.05 2.92
C SER A 10 -10.07 -19.72 2.67
N ILE A 11 -9.70 -18.42 2.75
CA ILE A 11 -8.30 -17.99 2.60
C ILE A 11 -7.43 -18.58 3.73
N LYS A 12 -7.95 -18.66 4.96
CA LYS A 12 -7.23 -19.28 6.09
C LYS A 12 -6.88 -20.75 5.88
N LYS A 13 -7.65 -21.48 5.06
CA LYS A 13 -7.31 -22.88 4.72
C LYS A 13 -5.96 -22.95 4.00
N ILE A 14 -5.60 -21.92 3.19
CA ILE A 14 -4.31 -21.85 2.48
C ILE A 14 -3.14 -21.78 3.48
N TYR A 15 -3.31 -21.08 4.62
CA TYR A 15 -2.28 -21.04 5.66
C TYR A 15 -2.00 -22.41 6.31
N LYS A 16 -2.96 -23.33 6.24
CA LYS A 16 -2.85 -24.68 6.79
C LYS A 16 -2.23 -25.70 5.84
N ILE A 17 -1.94 -25.32 4.59
CA ILE A 17 -1.32 -26.23 3.62
C ILE A 17 0.18 -26.30 3.91
N ASN A 18 0.64 -27.42 4.46
CA ASN A 18 2.04 -27.58 4.91
C ASN A 18 3.05 -27.76 3.77
N LYS A 19 2.59 -28.20 2.59
CA LYS A 19 3.47 -28.56 1.45
C LYS A 19 3.84 -27.41 0.52
N ILE A 20 3.37 -26.19 0.77
CA ILE A 20 3.66 -25.02 -0.09
C ILE A 20 4.57 -24.02 0.63
N SER A 21 5.45 -23.36 -0.15
CA SER A 21 6.34 -22.33 0.38
C SER A 21 5.55 -21.11 0.86
N PHE A 22 6.18 -20.31 1.72
CA PHE A 22 5.62 -19.03 2.16
C PHE A 22 5.26 -18.11 0.98
N LEU A 23 6.13 -17.99 -0.02
CA LEU A 23 5.90 -17.15 -1.19
C LEU A 23 4.77 -17.69 -2.07
N THR A 24 4.69 -19.01 -2.29
CA THR A 24 3.60 -19.65 -3.02
C THR A 24 2.26 -19.39 -2.33
N ARG A 25 2.24 -19.44 -0.99
CA ARG A 25 1.05 -19.10 -0.20
C ARG A 25 0.59 -17.68 -0.43
N LEU A 26 1.50 -16.71 -0.38
CA LEU A 26 1.17 -15.30 -0.64
C LEU A 26 0.69 -15.10 -2.09
N GLU A 27 1.23 -15.86 -3.05
CA GLU A 27 0.76 -15.80 -4.43
C GLU A 27 -0.69 -16.25 -4.55
N LEU A 28 -1.06 -17.40 -3.98
CA LEU A 28 -2.43 -17.89 -3.99
C LEU A 28 -3.40 -16.92 -3.30
N ILE A 29 -3.00 -16.36 -2.16
CA ILE A 29 -3.81 -15.36 -1.46
C ILE A 29 -4.00 -14.11 -2.32
N SER A 30 -2.95 -13.65 -2.99
CA SER A 30 -3.02 -12.49 -3.89
C SER A 30 -4.02 -12.72 -5.03
N GLN A 31 -4.01 -13.90 -5.67
CA GLN A 31 -4.97 -14.22 -6.73
C GLN A 31 -6.43 -14.18 -6.22
N ILE A 32 -6.68 -14.75 -5.06
CA ILE A 32 -8.02 -14.71 -4.44
C ILE A 32 -8.43 -13.26 -4.12
N LEU A 33 -7.52 -12.46 -3.59
CA LEU A 33 -7.82 -11.06 -3.25
C LEU A 33 -8.11 -10.22 -4.50
N ARG A 34 -7.48 -10.51 -5.65
CA ARG A 34 -7.82 -9.86 -6.92
C ARG A 34 -9.29 -10.09 -7.29
N LEU A 35 -9.78 -11.33 -7.15
CA LEU A 35 -11.20 -11.65 -7.38
C LEU A 35 -12.10 -10.93 -6.38
N ASN A 36 -11.73 -10.88 -5.11
CA ASN A 36 -12.50 -10.17 -4.08
C ASN A 36 -12.54 -8.65 -4.31
N ILE A 37 -11.45 -8.05 -4.80
CA ILE A 37 -11.41 -6.63 -5.17
C ILE A 37 -12.36 -6.36 -6.34
N LEU A 38 -12.31 -7.19 -7.39
CA LEU A 38 -13.21 -7.08 -8.52
C LEU A 38 -14.68 -7.18 -8.08
N TYR A 39 -14.99 -8.19 -7.24
CA TYR A 39 -16.31 -8.33 -6.62
C TYR A 39 -16.74 -7.07 -5.86
N SER A 40 -15.86 -6.53 -5.01
CA SER A 40 -16.17 -5.38 -4.16
C SER A 40 -16.52 -4.13 -4.98
N ILE A 41 -15.76 -3.89 -6.05
CA ILE A 41 -15.95 -2.75 -6.94
C ILE A 41 -17.21 -2.94 -7.80
N GLN A 42 -17.46 -4.15 -8.31
CA GLN A 42 -18.68 -4.47 -9.06
C GLN A 42 -19.93 -4.25 -8.20
N LEU A 43 -19.92 -4.74 -6.95
CA LEU A 43 -21.05 -4.60 -6.03
C LEU A 43 -21.29 -3.15 -5.62
N ALA A 44 -20.22 -2.35 -5.49
CA ALA A 44 -20.29 -0.93 -5.18
C ALA A 44 -20.75 -0.08 -6.38
N GLY A 45 -20.66 -0.60 -7.62
CA GLY A 45 -20.94 0.14 -8.85
C GLY A 45 -19.89 1.20 -9.19
N SER A 46 -18.86 1.36 -8.37
CA SER A 46 -17.78 2.35 -8.57
C SER A 46 -16.54 2.00 -7.75
N GLY A 47 -15.37 2.46 -8.20
CA GLY A 47 -14.09 2.26 -7.52
C GLY A 47 -12.92 2.27 -8.49
N HIS A 48 -11.72 2.38 -7.95
CA HIS A 48 -10.49 2.43 -8.74
C HIS A 48 -9.84 1.03 -8.82
N LEU A 49 -10.33 0.21 -9.77
CA LEU A 49 -9.87 -1.17 -9.93
C LEU A 49 -8.36 -1.22 -10.24
N GLY A 50 -7.91 -0.44 -11.22
CA GLY A 50 -6.52 -0.45 -11.67
C GLY A 50 -5.49 -0.20 -10.57
N SER A 51 -5.69 0.85 -9.76
CA SER A 51 -4.76 1.17 -8.66
C SER A 51 -4.91 0.24 -7.45
N SER A 52 -6.10 -0.34 -7.23
CA SER A 52 -6.28 -1.39 -6.22
C SER A 52 -5.48 -2.65 -6.57
N LEU A 53 -5.50 -3.04 -7.84
CA LEU A 53 -4.79 -4.23 -8.31
C LEU A 53 -3.27 -4.02 -8.40
N SER A 54 -2.79 -2.80 -8.72
CA SER A 54 -1.36 -2.49 -8.73
C SER A 54 -0.74 -2.56 -7.32
N ALA A 55 -1.44 -2.01 -6.32
CA ALA A 55 -0.94 -1.92 -4.94
C ALA A 55 -1.14 -3.19 -4.11
N LEU A 56 -1.97 -4.13 -4.54
CA LEU A 56 -2.38 -5.29 -3.74
C LEU A 56 -1.20 -6.10 -3.18
N ASP A 57 -0.21 -6.43 -4.02
CA ASP A 57 0.93 -7.26 -3.60
C ASP A 57 1.77 -6.53 -2.54
N ILE A 58 1.88 -5.21 -2.64
CA ILE A 58 2.55 -4.36 -1.65
C ILE A 58 1.78 -4.40 -0.33
N PHE A 59 0.44 -4.18 -0.34
CA PHE A 59 -0.40 -4.23 0.86
C PHE A 59 -0.35 -5.57 1.55
N LEU A 60 -0.42 -6.65 0.78
CA LEU A 60 -0.35 -8.02 1.31
C LEU A 60 0.99 -8.26 2.01
N CYS A 61 2.12 -7.88 1.39
CA CYS A 61 3.45 -8.04 1.97
C CYS A 61 3.65 -7.17 3.22
N CYS A 62 3.16 -5.91 3.22
CA CYS A 62 3.22 -5.04 4.40
C CYS A 62 2.40 -5.63 5.56
N SER A 63 1.18 -6.10 5.29
CA SER A 63 0.32 -6.71 6.32
C SER A 63 0.92 -7.99 6.88
N GLU A 64 1.46 -8.86 6.03
CA GLU A 64 2.09 -10.09 6.48
C GLU A 64 3.35 -9.80 7.29
N TYR A 65 4.16 -8.81 6.88
CA TYR A 65 5.33 -8.39 7.64
C TYR A 65 4.98 -7.86 9.03
N LEU A 66 3.91 -7.07 9.15
CA LEU A 66 3.46 -6.43 10.39
C LEU A 66 2.54 -7.32 11.25
N LYS A 67 2.17 -8.51 10.79
CA LYS A 67 1.17 -9.38 11.43
C LYS A 67 1.44 -9.65 12.92
N ASN A 68 2.70 -9.85 13.29
CA ASN A 68 3.13 -10.12 14.66
C ASN A 68 4.13 -9.06 15.17
N LYS A 69 4.06 -7.84 14.63
CA LYS A 69 4.95 -6.74 14.99
C LYS A 69 4.16 -5.48 15.28
N LYS A 70 4.61 -4.66 16.17
CA LYS A 70 4.06 -3.31 16.37
C LYS A 70 4.46 -2.43 15.20
N GLY A 71 3.48 -1.78 14.61
CA GLY A 71 3.71 -0.89 13.50
C GLY A 71 2.45 -0.60 12.71
N ASN A 72 2.56 0.39 11.86
CA ASN A 72 1.49 0.95 11.08
C ASN A 72 1.83 0.91 9.60
N PHE A 73 0.85 0.63 8.76
CA PHE A 73 0.94 0.98 7.36
C PHE A 73 -0.38 1.59 6.88
N PHE A 74 -0.28 2.52 5.96
CA PHE A 74 -1.44 3.12 5.32
C PHE A 74 -1.12 3.54 3.89
N SER A 75 -2.17 3.68 3.07
CA SER A 75 -2.06 4.25 1.74
C SER A 75 -2.35 5.74 1.78
N SER A 76 -1.45 6.54 1.22
CA SER A 76 -1.65 7.96 1.01
C SER A 76 -2.60 8.26 -0.15
N LYS A 77 -2.59 7.39 -1.18
CA LYS A 77 -3.43 7.52 -2.38
C LYS A 77 -4.92 7.52 -2.07
N GLY A 78 -5.34 6.68 -1.14
CA GLY A 78 -6.71 6.53 -0.70
C GLY A 78 -7.65 5.83 -1.69
N HIS A 79 -7.52 6.09 -2.97
CA HIS A 79 -8.38 5.51 -4.00
C HIS A 79 -8.12 4.01 -4.26
N ASP A 80 -7.05 3.42 -3.72
CA ASP A 80 -6.77 1.99 -3.70
C ASP A 80 -7.40 1.24 -2.51
N VAL A 81 -8.30 1.91 -1.79
CA VAL A 81 -8.97 1.37 -0.59
C VAL A 81 -9.68 0.03 -0.79
N PRO A 82 -10.24 -0.33 -1.96
CA PRO A 82 -10.78 -1.68 -2.15
C PRO A 82 -9.75 -2.77 -1.88
N ALA A 83 -8.49 -2.59 -2.28
CA ALA A 83 -7.42 -3.53 -1.96
C ALA A 83 -7.08 -3.51 -0.46
N LEU A 84 -6.95 -2.31 0.13
CA LEU A 84 -6.64 -2.15 1.55
C LEU A 84 -7.69 -2.86 2.43
N TYR A 85 -8.98 -2.63 2.18
CA TYR A 85 -10.06 -3.25 2.97
C TYR A 85 -10.10 -4.77 2.81
N ASN A 86 -9.90 -5.29 1.61
CA ASN A 86 -9.84 -6.74 1.40
C ASN A 86 -8.64 -7.38 2.12
N VAL A 87 -7.48 -6.72 2.13
CA VAL A 87 -6.32 -7.16 2.91
C VAL A 87 -6.60 -7.06 4.41
N MET A 88 -7.17 -5.96 4.90
CA MET A 88 -7.53 -5.80 6.31
C MET A 88 -8.50 -6.90 6.80
N ALA A 89 -9.43 -7.33 5.95
CA ALA A 89 -10.40 -8.37 6.28
C ALA A 89 -9.75 -9.73 6.55
N ILE A 90 -8.74 -10.14 5.77
CA ILE A 90 -8.05 -11.43 6.00
C ILE A 90 -7.21 -11.42 7.29
N TYR A 91 -6.72 -10.25 7.71
CA TYR A 91 -5.98 -10.08 8.97
C TYR A 91 -6.87 -9.71 10.17
N LYS A 92 -8.20 -9.82 10.04
CA LYS A 92 -9.20 -9.48 11.08
C LYS A 92 -9.14 -8.02 11.56
N LYS A 93 -8.55 -7.12 10.79
CA LYS A 93 -8.52 -5.69 11.08
C LYS A 93 -9.81 -4.98 10.64
N LEU A 94 -10.59 -5.60 9.75
CA LEU A 94 -11.90 -5.16 9.29
C LEU A 94 -12.85 -6.36 9.27
N ASP A 95 -14.10 -6.19 9.67
CA ASP A 95 -15.14 -7.21 9.45
C ASP A 95 -15.40 -7.34 7.95
N PHE A 96 -15.20 -8.56 7.41
CA PHE A 96 -15.35 -8.80 5.97
C PHE A 96 -16.77 -8.54 5.45
N LYS A 97 -17.79 -8.63 6.33
CA LYS A 97 -19.17 -8.29 5.97
C LYS A 97 -19.32 -6.85 5.52
N LYS A 98 -18.47 -5.93 6.04
CA LYS A 98 -18.44 -4.52 5.64
C LYS A 98 -17.98 -4.31 4.19
N ILE A 99 -17.24 -5.26 3.61
CA ILE A 99 -16.82 -5.21 2.19
C ILE A 99 -18.04 -5.12 1.27
N HIS A 100 -19.13 -5.81 1.62
CA HIS A 100 -20.39 -5.78 0.86
C HIS A 100 -21.11 -4.42 0.91
N MET A 101 -20.67 -3.55 1.82
CA MET A 101 -21.20 -2.20 2.03
C MET A 101 -20.22 -1.10 1.57
N LEU A 102 -19.25 -1.46 0.73
CA LEU A 102 -18.31 -0.47 0.15
C LEU A 102 -19.08 0.62 -0.61
N ARG A 103 -18.81 1.90 -0.31
CA ARG A 103 -19.44 3.08 -0.91
C ARG A 103 -20.97 3.15 -0.78
N LYS A 104 -21.55 2.40 0.16
CA LYS A 104 -23.00 2.46 0.46
C LYS A 104 -23.22 3.30 1.72
N LEU A 105 -24.44 3.85 1.83
CA LEU A 105 -24.86 4.54 3.05
C LEU A 105 -24.73 3.61 4.26
N ASN A 106 -24.21 4.11 5.36
CA ASN A 106 -23.89 3.33 6.57
C ASN A 106 -22.88 2.18 6.37
N GLY A 107 -22.20 2.16 5.23
CA GLY A 107 -21.14 1.22 4.91
C GLY A 107 -19.73 1.75 5.16
N ILE A 108 -18.76 1.22 4.41
CA ILE A 108 -17.38 1.69 4.44
C ILE A 108 -17.11 2.64 3.28
N PRO A 109 -16.37 3.74 3.54
CA PRO A 109 -16.16 4.79 2.53
C PRO A 109 -15.25 4.35 1.39
N GLY A 110 -15.32 5.08 0.28
CA GLY A 110 -14.49 4.84 -0.91
C GLY A 110 -13.05 5.36 -0.83
N HIS A 111 -12.70 6.00 0.29
CA HIS A 111 -11.35 6.39 0.72
C HIS A 111 -11.18 6.05 2.19
N PRO A 112 -9.98 5.73 2.69
CA PRO A 112 -9.73 5.52 4.10
C PRO A 112 -10.19 6.71 4.94
N ASP A 113 -10.98 6.42 5.99
CA ASP A 113 -11.55 7.40 6.91
C ASP A 113 -11.43 6.87 8.34
N ILE A 114 -11.02 7.71 9.28
CA ILE A 114 -10.76 7.35 10.69
C ILE A 114 -11.97 6.78 11.42
N ARG A 115 -13.18 7.00 10.92
CA ARG A 115 -14.41 6.37 11.44
C ARG A 115 -14.45 4.86 11.14
N THR A 116 -13.63 4.39 10.21
CA THR A 116 -13.46 2.96 9.95
C THR A 116 -12.40 2.40 10.89
N LYS A 117 -12.77 1.38 11.66
CA LYS A 117 -11.86 0.73 12.64
C LYS A 117 -10.50 0.37 12.01
N ASN A 118 -9.41 0.69 12.71
CA ASN A 118 -8.03 0.46 12.29
C ASN A 118 -7.56 1.26 11.06
N ILE A 119 -8.27 2.31 10.69
CA ILE A 119 -7.76 3.33 9.76
C ILE A 119 -7.16 4.46 10.58
N LEU A 120 -5.90 4.80 10.29
CA LEU A 120 -5.12 5.78 11.03
C LEU A 120 -5.37 7.22 10.58
N PHE A 121 -5.61 7.42 9.29
CA PHE A 121 -5.70 8.75 8.69
C PHE A 121 -6.81 8.81 7.64
N ASN A 122 -7.46 9.97 7.59
CA ASN A 122 -8.26 10.34 6.42
C ASN A 122 -7.35 10.55 5.22
N THR A 123 -7.81 10.12 4.06
CA THR A 123 -7.10 10.26 2.79
C THR A 123 -8.02 10.84 1.71
N GLY A 124 -7.47 11.08 0.52
CA GLY A 124 -8.18 11.70 -0.60
C GLY A 124 -7.48 12.97 -1.08
N SER A 125 -6.96 13.80 -0.16
CA SER A 125 -6.00 14.86 -0.51
C SER A 125 -4.62 14.22 -0.70
N LEU A 126 -4.16 14.17 -1.95
CA LEU A 126 -2.88 13.55 -2.31
C LEU A 126 -1.69 14.32 -1.74
N GLY A 127 -0.56 13.63 -1.56
CA GLY A 127 0.71 14.21 -1.11
C GLY A 127 0.88 14.33 0.40
N MET A 128 -0.16 14.08 1.20
CA MET A 128 -0.11 14.21 2.66
C MET A 128 0.58 13.05 3.39
N GLY A 129 0.75 11.92 2.71
CA GLY A 129 1.17 10.68 3.37
C GLY A 129 2.56 10.72 3.94
N ILE A 130 3.54 11.33 3.25
CA ILE A 130 4.91 11.40 3.75
C ILE A 130 4.99 12.26 5.00
N SER A 131 4.31 13.40 5.05
CA SER A 131 4.27 14.24 6.25
C SER A 131 3.65 13.51 7.43
N LYS A 132 2.55 12.77 7.21
CA LYS A 132 1.90 11.96 8.27
C LYS A 132 2.82 10.85 8.80
N ILE A 133 3.51 10.12 7.92
CA ILE A 133 4.43 9.07 8.35
C ILE A 133 5.67 9.64 9.05
N ASN A 134 6.12 10.82 8.63
CA ASN A 134 7.21 11.53 9.30
C ASN A 134 6.83 11.88 10.74
N GLY A 135 5.63 12.39 10.96
CA GLY A 135 5.09 12.68 12.30
C GLY A 135 5.03 11.44 13.19
N LEU A 136 4.49 10.31 12.67
CA LEU A 136 4.47 9.03 13.41
C LEU A 136 5.89 8.56 13.75
N SER A 137 6.80 8.64 12.78
CA SER A 137 8.19 8.19 12.99
C SER A 137 8.96 9.12 13.92
N PHE A 138 8.64 10.41 13.93
CA PHE A 138 9.18 11.36 14.88
C PHE A 138 8.66 11.08 16.29
N ALA A 139 7.38 10.82 16.46
CA ALA A 139 6.79 10.43 17.75
C ALA A 139 7.43 9.15 18.33
N ASN A 140 7.88 8.23 17.49
CA ASN A 140 8.62 7.04 17.92
C ASN A 140 9.91 7.38 18.68
N MET A 141 10.51 8.55 18.50
CA MET A 141 11.71 8.94 19.24
C MET A 141 11.45 9.06 20.74
N PHE A 142 10.23 9.42 21.11
CA PHE A 142 9.78 9.61 22.48
C PHE A 142 9.10 8.37 23.06
N SER A 143 8.85 7.35 22.23
CA SER A 143 8.22 6.09 22.64
C SER A 143 9.27 5.09 23.09
N LYS A 144 8.97 4.32 24.14
CA LYS A 144 9.77 3.15 24.58
C LYS A 144 9.76 2.05 23.51
N GLU A 145 8.68 1.90 22.78
CA GLU A 145 8.51 0.89 21.74
C GLU A 145 8.60 1.53 20.36
N LYS A 146 9.56 1.07 19.58
CA LYS A 146 9.78 1.59 18.23
C LYS A 146 8.85 0.88 17.26
N GLU A 147 7.81 1.58 16.83
CA GLU A 147 6.86 1.08 15.83
C GLU A 147 7.45 1.13 14.41
N LYS A 148 7.07 0.15 13.60
CA LYS A 148 7.44 0.08 12.19
C LYS A 148 6.43 0.83 11.34
N ASN A 149 6.81 1.97 10.79
CA ASN A 149 5.91 2.87 10.05
C ASN A 149 6.15 2.77 8.55
N ILE A 150 5.10 2.42 7.80
CA ILE A 150 5.12 2.24 6.34
C ILE A 150 4.02 3.09 5.70
N VAL A 151 4.36 3.85 4.67
CA VAL A 151 3.38 4.56 3.82
C VAL A 151 3.52 4.12 2.37
N ILE A 152 2.38 3.96 1.70
CA ILE A 152 2.30 3.66 0.27
C ILE A 152 1.77 4.89 -0.47
N LEU A 153 2.50 5.32 -1.51
CA LEU A 153 2.13 6.44 -2.38
C LEU A 153 1.90 5.95 -3.81
N GLY A 154 1.24 6.77 -4.61
CA GLY A 154 1.24 6.64 -6.07
C GLY A 154 2.35 7.48 -6.72
N ASP A 155 2.81 7.06 -7.90
CA ASP A 155 3.77 7.83 -8.68
C ASP A 155 3.19 9.17 -9.15
N GLY A 156 1.94 9.21 -9.57
CA GLY A 156 1.23 10.47 -9.88
C GLY A 156 1.09 11.39 -8.67
N GLU A 157 0.95 10.84 -7.47
CA GLU A 157 0.89 11.60 -6.22
C GLU A 157 2.18 12.37 -5.92
N LEU A 158 3.32 11.89 -6.39
CA LEU A 158 4.59 12.62 -6.25
C LEU A 158 4.62 13.96 -7.02
N GLN A 159 3.59 14.28 -7.80
CA GLN A 159 3.42 15.58 -8.42
C GLN A 159 3.01 16.68 -7.44
N GLU A 160 2.47 16.30 -6.29
CA GLU A 160 2.15 17.21 -5.20
C GLU A 160 3.43 17.75 -4.54
N GLY A 161 3.54 19.08 -4.44
CA GLY A 161 4.74 19.77 -3.92
C GLY A 161 5.11 19.37 -2.51
N GLN A 162 4.12 19.16 -1.65
CA GLN A 162 4.31 18.80 -0.24
C GLN A 162 5.04 17.46 -0.02
N ASN A 163 5.07 16.55 -1.01
CA ASN A 163 5.92 15.35 -0.92
C ASN A 163 7.40 15.73 -0.90
N TRP A 164 7.80 16.72 -1.71
CA TRP A 164 9.19 17.17 -1.81
C TRP A 164 9.61 17.91 -0.55
N GLU A 165 8.73 18.72 0.03
CA GLU A 165 8.94 19.35 1.34
C GLU A 165 9.14 18.30 2.43
N ALA A 166 8.32 17.24 2.43
CA ALA A 166 8.45 16.13 3.38
C ALA A 166 9.74 15.32 3.19
N PHE A 167 10.28 15.20 1.98
CA PHE A 167 11.61 14.62 1.74
C PHE A 167 12.73 15.52 2.27
N MET A 168 12.61 16.85 2.14
CA MET A 168 13.55 17.80 2.73
C MET A 168 13.59 17.65 4.25
N PHE A 169 12.45 17.48 4.89
CA PHE A 169 12.38 17.16 6.32
C PHE A 169 13.16 15.89 6.67
N LEU A 170 12.98 14.80 5.91
CA LEU A 170 13.68 13.53 6.11
C LEU A 170 15.19 13.63 5.90
N GLN A 171 15.62 14.46 4.95
CA GLN A 171 17.04 14.72 4.69
C GLN A 171 17.75 15.26 5.94
N ASN A 172 17.06 16.11 6.72
CA ASN A 172 17.58 16.75 7.92
C ASN A 172 17.33 15.93 9.20
N ASN A 173 16.47 14.91 9.15
CA ASN A 173 16.08 14.10 10.31
C ASN A 173 16.39 12.61 10.09
N LYS A 174 17.67 12.29 10.00
CA LYS A 174 18.17 10.91 9.73
C LYS A 174 17.95 9.93 10.90
N ASN A 175 17.59 10.43 12.06
CA ASN A 175 17.27 9.66 13.26
C ASN A 175 15.87 9.03 13.24
N ILE A 176 15.01 9.41 12.29
CA ILE A 176 13.74 8.74 12.04
C ILE A 176 13.82 7.84 10.81
N SER A 177 13.11 6.71 10.84
CA SER A 177 13.24 5.66 9.83
C SER A 177 11.87 5.22 9.29
N PRO A 178 11.08 6.10 8.64
CA PRO A 178 9.89 5.66 7.92
C PRO A 178 10.27 4.87 6.66
N LEU A 179 9.43 3.90 6.30
CA LEU A 179 9.49 3.22 5.02
C LEU A 179 8.44 3.82 4.08
N ILE A 180 8.89 4.31 2.93
CA ILE A 180 8.06 4.93 1.91
C ILE A 180 8.09 4.02 0.68
N ILE A 181 6.93 3.50 0.23
CA ILE A 181 6.82 2.66 -0.95
C ILE A 181 6.00 3.41 -1.99
N VAL A 182 6.57 3.62 -3.15
CA VAL A 182 5.90 4.26 -4.30
C VAL A 182 5.41 3.17 -5.24
N ASP A 183 4.09 3.03 -5.37
CA ASP A 183 3.44 2.21 -6.39
C ASP A 183 3.58 2.91 -7.75
N SER A 184 4.60 2.53 -8.50
CA SER A 184 4.98 3.13 -9.78
C SER A 184 4.36 2.35 -10.94
N ASN A 185 3.08 2.58 -11.18
CA ASN A 185 2.33 1.98 -12.27
C ASN A 185 2.30 2.85 -13.55
N LYS A 186 2.88 4.05 -13.50
CA LYS A 186 3.08 5.01 -14.61
C LYS A 186 1.81 5.64 -15.17
N ILE A 187 0.63 5.35 -14.60
CA ILE A 187 -0.66 5.84 -15.07
C ILE A 187 -1.40 6.53 -13.93
N GLN A 188 -1.77 7.79 -14.13
CA GLN A 188 -2.64 8.55 -13.21
C GLN A 188 -3.96 8.83 -13.89
N SER A 189 -5.08 8.62 -13.16
CA SER A 189 -6.43 8.69 -13.77
C SER A 189 -6.46 7.95 -15.11
N ASP A 190 -6.61 8.65 -16.21
CA ASP A 190 -6.74 8.09 -17.56
C ASP A 190 -5.56 8.42 -18.49
N THR A 191 -4.44 8.90 -17.92
CA THR A 191 -3.26 9.28 -18.70
C THR A 191 -1.93 8.85 -18.08
N TRP A 192 -0.90 8.85 -18.89
CA TRP A 192 0.45 8.56 -18.43
C TRP A 192 1.00 9.67 -17.52
N VAL A 193 1.61 9.31 -16.39
CA VAL A 193 2.24 10.26 -15.46
C VAL A 193 3.25 11.19 -16.16
N ASN A 194 4.02 10.65 -17.10
CA ASN A 194 5.02 11.42 -17.85
C ASN A 194 4.42 12.42 -18.86
N LYS A 195 3.15 12.24 -19.28
CA LYS A 195 2.45 13.20 -20.15
C LYS A 195 1.95 14.42 -19.36
N VAL A 196 1.65 14.27 -18.08
CA VAL A 196 1.18 15.39 -17.24
C VAL A 196 2.33 16.21 -16.71
N LYS A 197 3.30 15.59 -16.11
CA LYS A 197 4.60 16.20 -15.73
C LYS A 197 5.71 15.23 -16.06
N ASN A 198 6.62 15.67 -16.90
CA ASN A 198 7.76 14.87 -17.27
C ASN A 198 8.66 14.60 -16.06
N TYR A 199 8.53 13.42 -15.48
CA TYR A 199 9.41 12.92 -14.43
C TYR A 199 10.69 12.30 -14.99
N LEU A 200 11.19 12.83 -16.12
CA LEU A 200 12.53 12.46 -16.54
C LEU A 200 13.44 12.51 -15.30
N LYS A 201 13.97 11.36 -14.97
CA LYS A 201 14.89 11.20 -13.84
C LYS A 201 14.24 11.28 -12.44
N LEU A 202 12.95 10.86 -12.25
CA LEU A 202 12.35 10.75 -10.91
C LEU A 202 13.29 10.06 -9.90
N LYS A 203 13.91 8.97 -10.31
CA LYS A 203 14.93 8.25 -9.54
C LYS A 203 16.09 9.17 -9.08
N ASN A 204 16.59 10.01 -10.00
CA ASN A 204 17.68 10.93 -9.68
C ASN A 204 17.22 12.04 -8.73
N LYS A 205 15.99 12.56 -8.92
CA LYS A 205 15.41 13.55 -8.01
C LYS A 205 15.25 12.99 -6.60
N ILE A 206 14.73 11.78 -6.45
CA ILE A 206 14.60 11.14 -5.14
C ILE A 206 15.98 10.90 -4.52
N LYS A 207 16.95 10.43 -5.29
CA LYS A 207 18.31 10.20 -4.81
C LYS A 207 19.03 11.48 -4.37
N SER A 208 18.69 12.65 -4.94
CA SER A 208 19.30 13.93 -4.56
C SER A 208 19.02 14.36 -3.12
N PHE A 209 17.98 13.79 -2.48
CA PHE A 209 17.73 13.98 -1.05
C PHE A 209 18.65 13.15 -0.14
N ASN A 210 19.56 12.36 -0.71
CA ASN A 210 20.51 11.52 0.05
C ASN A 210 19.79 10.59 1.06
N LEU A 211 18.62 10.08 0.67
CA LEU A 211 17.86 9.07 1.40
C LEU A 211 18.17 7.68 0.84
N ASN A 212 17.97 6.63 1.66
CA ASN A 212 18.11 5.26 1.17
C ASN A 212 17.09 5.02 0.05
N PHE A 213 17.54 4.47 -1.08
CA PHE A 213 16.71 4.25 -2.25
C PHE A 213 16.85 2.82 -2.77
N LYS A 214 15.73 2.20 -3.12
CA LYS A 214 15.66 0.91 -3.80
C LYS A 214 14.65 0.96 -4.92
N GLU A 215 14.92 0.21 -5.98
CA GLU A 215 13.97 -0.04 -7.07
C GLU A 215 13.72 -1.54 -7.17
N ILE A 216 12.43 -1.94 -7.24
CA ILE A 216 12.03 -3.34 -7.22
C ILE A 216 10.88 -3.59 -8.20
N ASN A 217 10.65 -4.86 -8.54
CA ASN A 217 9.39 -5.29 -9.12
C ASN A 217 8.32 -5.35 -8.02
N GLY A 218 7.30 -4.47 -8.11
CA GLY A 218 6.22 -4.33 -7.12
C GLY A 218 5.21 -5.49 -7.10
N HIS A 219 5.36 -6.47 -8.01
CA HIS A 219 4.60 -7.72 -7.99
C HIS A 219 5.42 -8.93 -7.50
N ASN A 220 6.73 -8.75 -7.32
CA ASN A 220 7.58 -9.80 -6.78
C ASN A 220 7.59 -9.76 -5.25
N LYS A 221 6.79 -10.62 -4.63
CA LYS A 221 6.61 -10.70 -3.18
C LYS A 221 7.90 -10.91 -2.41
N SER A 222 8.86 -11.67 -2.99
CA SER A 222 10.18 -11.86 -2.38
C SER A 222 10.99 -10.56 -2.34
N GLN A 223 10.99 -9.79 -3.44
CA GLN A 223 11.69 -8.50 -3.49
C GLN A 223 11.06 -7.49 -2.52
N ILE A 224 9.71 -7.42 -2.48
CA ILE A 224 9.00 -6.52 -1.55
C ILE A 224 9.35 -6.90 -0.11
N PHE A 225 9.19 -8.17 0.26
CA PHE A 225 9.38 -8.63 1.64
C PHE A 225 10.82 -8.42 2.13
N ARG A 226 11.81 -8.83 1.30
CA ARG A 226 13.24 -8.60 1.61
C ARG A 226 13.59 -7.12 1.73
N SER A 227 12.95 -6.25 0.96
CA SER A 227 13.21 -4.80 1.03
C SER A 227 12.64 -4.19 2.30
N ILE A 228 11.43 -4.59 2.72
CA ILE A 228 10.84 -4.19 3.99
C ILE A 228 11.71 -4.67 5.17
N GLU A 229 12.08 -5.95 5.16
CA GLU A 229 12.91 -6.55 6.21
C GLU A 229 14.29 -5.90 6.30
N SER A 230 14.96 -5.69 5.16
CA SER A 230 16.26 -5.01 5.10
C SER A 230 16.21 -3.59 5.65
N HIS A 231 15.12 -2.84 5.39
CA HIS A 231 14.95 -1.49 5.93
C HIS A 231 14.89 -1.52 7.46
N PHE A 232 13.98 -2.30 8.04
CA PHE A 232 13.79 -2.35 9.48
C PHE A 232 14.91 -3.06 10.25
N LYS A 233 15.71 -3.89 9.57
CA LYS A 233 16.91 -4.48 10.16
C LYS A 233 18.06 -3.46 10.24
N LYS A 234 18.25 -2.66 9.19
CA LYS A 234 19.29 -1.62 9.15
C LYS A 234 18.96 -0.43 10.04
N ASN A 235 17.71 0.01 10.01
CA ASN A 235 17.16 1.13 10.78
C ASN A 235 18.03 2.41 10.75
N ASN A 236 18.57 2.75 9.60
CA ASN A 236 19.51 3.85 9.39
C ASN A 236 18.90 4.99 8.55
N GLY A 237 17.79 5.55 9.01
CA GLY A 237 17.06 6.62 8.34
C GLY A 237 16.00 6.12 7.34
N ALA A 238 15.29 7.06 6.75
CA ALA A 238 14.21 6.78 5.82
C ALA A 238 14.67 6.01 4.58
N THR A 239 13.83 5.10 4.10
CA THR A 239 14.05 4.39 2.82
C THR A 239 12.87 4.64 1.89
N ILE A 240 13.18 4.96 0.64
CA ILE A 240 12.20 5.06 -0.45
C ILE A 240 12.36 3.84 -1.36
N ILE A 241 11.28 3.09 -1.55
CA ILE A 241 11.21 1.97 -2.47
C ILE A 241 10.35 2.38 -3.66
N LEU A 242 10.93 2.44 -4.84
CA LEU A 242 10.19 2.57 -6.10
C LEU A 242 9.79 1.17 -6.56
N ALA A 243 8.54 0.82 -6.35
CA ALA A 243 7.97 -0.47 -6.73
C ALA A 243 7.33 -0.35 -8.11
N ASN A 244 7.99 -0.87 -9.14
CA ASN A 244 7.45 -0.90 -10.50
C ASN A 244 6.31 -1.90 -10.56
N THR A 245 5.12 -1.42 -10.87
CA THR A 245 3.88 -2.21 -10.92
C THR A 245 3.18 -2.06 -12.28
N ILE A 246 2.14 -2.84 -12.48
CA ILE A 246 1.25 -2.78 -13.63
C ILE A 246 -0.11 -2.35 -13.10
N LYS A 247 -0.66 -1.24 -13.63
CA LYS A 247 -2.03 -0.81 -13.31
C LYS A 247 -3.00 -1.89 -13.81
N GLY A 248 -3.87 -2.37 -12.92
CA GLY A 248 -4.83 -3.41 -13.31
C GLY A 248 -4.30 -4.84 -13.25
N LYS A 249 -3.12 -5.08 -12.70
CA LYS A 249 -2.46 -6.40 -12.66
C LYS A 249 -3.37 -7.56 -12.29
N GLY A 250 -3.42 -8.57 -13.17
CA GLY A 250 -4.08 -9.86 -12.94
C GLY A 250 -5.36 -10.09 -13.76
N PHE A 251 -5.83 -9.09 -14.50
CA PHE A 251 -6.93 -9.23 -15.45
C PHE A 251 -6.55 -8.60 -16.79
N SER A 252 -6.60 -9.38 -17.86
CA SER A 252 -6.18 -8.95 -19.21
C SER A 252 -6.94 -7.72 -19.73
N PHE A 253 -8.17 -7.50 -19.27
CA PHE A 253 -8.99 -6.34 -19.67
C PHE A 253 -8.67 -5.07 -18.86
N THR A 254 -7.77 -5.13 -17.87
CA THR A 254 -7.41 -3.99 -17.00
C THR A 254 -5.92 -3.64 -17.03
N GLU A 255 -5.05 -4.49 -17.60
CA GLU A 255 -3.60 -4.27 -17.77
C GLU A 255 -3.26 -3.32 -18.91
#